data_e592e997dcb9f23f00b18fd3a226a02b
#
_entry.id   e592e997dcb9f23f00b18fd3a226a02b
#
_cell.length_a   1.000
_cell.length_b   1.000
_cell.length_c   1.000
_cell.angle_alpha   90.00
_cell.angle_beta   90.00
_cell.angle_gamma   90.00
#
_symmetry.space_group_name_H-M   'P 1'
#
loop_
_entity.id
_entity.type
_entity.pdbx_description
1 polymer ?
#
loop_
_entity_poly.entity_id
_entity_poly.type
_entity_poly.pdbx_seq_one_letter_code
_entity_poly.pdbx_strand_id
1 'polypeptide(L)'
;MIYMDNAATTAIRKEVAEAMLPYLLGDYGNPSGVYRLSEKAKNVVEESRGIIADIINADRNEIFFTSGGTEGDNWAVKAESLKRKQGHIIISSIEHHAVTESALWLKNYGIDVTFAPVDEQGIVKLEQLEKMIRNDTFLVSVMLANNEIGTIQPIENVCEICLLYTSPSPRD
;
A
#
# COMPACT_ATOMS: atom_id res chain seq x y z
N MET A 1 23.22 3.12 -23.55
CA MET A 1 22.22 2.12 -23.08
C MET A 1 20.93 2.86 -22.75
N ILE A 2 19.78 2.41 -23.25
CA ILE A 2 18.48 2.96 -22.88
C ILE A 2 17.89 1.98 -21.85
N TYR A 3 17.66 2.45 -20.60
CA TYR A 3 17.03 1.66 -19.55
C TYR A 3 15.52 1.92 -19.57
N MET A 4 14.72 0.86 -19.67
CA MET A 4 13.26 0.95 -19.84
C MET A 4 12.48 0.18 -18.75
N ASP A 5 13.16 -0.35 -17.74
CA ASP A 5 12.53 -1.12 -16.65
C ASP A 5 12.48 -0.32 -15.33
N ASN A 6 11.95 0.91 -15.41
CA ASN A 6 11.85 1.79 -14.24
C ASN A 6 10.81 1.30 -13.19
N ALA A 7 9.97 0.34 -13.55
CA ALA A 7 9.08 -0.32 -12.60
C ALA A 7 9.84 -1.25 -11.63
N ALA A 8 10.93 -1.88 -12.09
CA ALA A 8 11.78 -2.71 -11.24
C ALA A 8 12.72 -1.87 -10.38
N THR A 9 13.46 -0.93 -10.99
CA THR A 9 14.40 -0.05 -10.29
C THR A 9 14.50 1.31 -10.98
N THR A 10 14.81 2.35 -10.21
CA THR A 10 15.05 3.70 -10.75
C THR A 10 16.28 4.29 -10.10
N ALA A 11 17.13 4.96 -10.90
CA ALA A 11 18.29 5.64 -10.37
C ALA A 11 17.88 6.75 -9.39
N ILE A 12 18.57 6.81 -8.25
CA ILE A 12 18.37 7.89 -7.27
C ILE A 12 18.79 9.21 -7.93
N ARG A 13 17.94 10.23 -7.84
CA ARG A 13 18.29 11.58 -8.30
C ARG A 13 19.44 12.14 -7.47
N LYS A 14 20.29 12.93 -8.08
CA LYS A 14 21.50 13.47 -7.45
C LYS A 14 21.18 14.26 -6.17
N GLU A 15 20.16 15.11 -6.22
CA GLU A 15 19.73 15.95 -5.08
C GLU A 15 19.26 15.08 -3.90
N VAL A 16 18.60 13.95 -4.18
CA VAL A 16 18.16 12.99 -3.16
C VAL A 16 19.36 12.30 -2.53
N ALA A 17 20.32 11.83 -3.35
CA ALA A 17 21.54 11.19 -2.86
C ALA A 17 22.35 12.15 -1.97
N GLU A 18 22.52 13.41 -2.40
CA GLU A 18 23.22 14.45 -1.64
C GLU A 18 22.51 14.76 -0.31
N ALA A 19 21.17 14.78 -0.28
CA ALA A 19 20.39 14.97 0.94
C ALA A 19 20.50 13.79 1.93
N MET A 20 20.63 12.58 1.42
CA MET A 20 20.78 11.35 2.25
C MET A 20 22.19 11.19 2.84
N LEU A 21 23.22 11.63 2.12
CA LEU A 21 24.63 11.35 2.45
C LEU A 21 25.04 11.76 3.89
N PRO A 22 24.63 12.90 4.44
CA PRO A 22 24.95 13.27 5.81
C PRO A 22 24.47 12.25 6.86
N TYR A 23 23.30 11.66 6.63
CA TYR A 23 22.70 10.67 7.55
C TYR A 23 23.35 9.29 7.44
N LEU A 24 23.96 8.97 6.31
CA LEU A 24 24.69 7.74 6.10
C LEU A 24 26.10 7.80 6.72
N LEU A 25 26.74 8.98 6.78
CA LEU A 25 28.14 9.14 7.17
C LEU A 25 28.36 9.75 8.55
N GLY A 26 27.49 10.68 8.98
CA GLY A 26 27.72 11.46 10.19
C GLY A 26 26.55 11.50 11.17
N ASP A 27 25.35 11.71 10.69
CA ASP A 27 24.14 11.93 11.49
C ASP A 27 23.31 10.63 11.65
N TYR A 28 23.97 9.52 11.90
CA TYR A 28 23.40 8.16 11.93
C TYR A 28 22.71 7.78 13.26
N GLY A 29 22.30 8.74 14.07
CA GLY A 29 21.67 8.49 15.38
C GLY A 29 20.38 7.67 15.30
N ASN A 30 20.19 6.76 16.28
CA ASN A 30 18.90 6.06 16.40
C ASN A 30 17.83 7.05 16.84
N PRO A 31 16.73 7.27 16.06
CA PRO A 31 15.67 8.22 16.39
C PRO A 31 14.99 7.99 17.75
N SER A 32 15.08 6.77 18.30
CA SER A 32 14.53 6.42 19.61
C SER A 32 15.45 6.72 20.79
N GLY A 33 16.68 7.16 20.55
CA GLY A 33 17.64 7.49 21.60
C GLY A 33 17.35 8.86 22.26
N VAL A 34 18.00 9.10 23.41
CA VAL A 34 17.76 10.30 24.23
C VAL A 34 18.91 11.34 24.15
N TYR A 35 19.85 11.15 23.26
CA TYR A 35 21.02 12.03 23.12
C TYR A 35 20.93 12.85 21.82
N ARG A 36 21.74 13.94 21.74
CA ARG A 36 21.66 14.96 20.68
C ARG A 36 21.69 14.40 19.24
N LEU A 37 22.49 13.35 18.98
CA LEU A 37 22.56 12.73 17.65
C LEU A 37 21.23 12.05 17.29
N SER A 38 20.56 11.43 18.27
CA SER A 38 19.25 10.80 18.11
C SER A 38 18.13 11.82 17.92
N GLU A 39 18.19 12.93 18.64
CA GLU A 39 17.22 14.05 18.48
C GLU A 39 17.26 14.59 17.06
N LYS A 40 18.45 14.80 16.49
CA LYS A 40 18.62 15.23 15.10
C LYS A 40 18.01 14.25 14.12
N ALA A 41 18.28 12.96 14.27
CA ALA A 41 17.70 11.90 13.42
C ALA A 41 16.17 11.84 13.54
N LYS A 42 15.63 11.95 14.78
CA LYS A 42 14.20 11.99 15.04
C LYS A 42 13.52 13.17 14.33
N ASN A 43 14.08 14.36 14.45
CA ASN A 43 13.51 15.58 13.85
C ASN A 43 13.40 15.45 12.33
N VAL A 44 14.40 14.89 11.66
CA VAL A 44 14.38 14.68 10.22
C VAL A 44 13.33 13.64 9.80
N VAL A 45 13.18 12.55 10.55
CA VAL A 45 12.13 11.56 10.28
C VAL A 45 10.75 12.20 10.43
N GLU A 46 10.51 12.98 11.49
CA GLU A 46 9.23 13.63 11.73
C GLU A 46 8.93 14.76 10.73
N GLU A 47 9.94 15.51 10.29
CA GLU A 47 9.80 16.49 9.21
C GLU A 47 9.44 15.81 7.89
N SER A 48 10.14 14.74 7.52
CA SER A 48 9.86 13.94 6.32
C SER A 48 8.44 13.36 6.35
N ARG A 49 8.01 12.86 7.51
CA ARG A 49 6.65 12.38 7.76
C ARG A 49 5.61 13.47 7.50
N GLY A 50 5.85 14.68 8.01
CA GLY A 50 4.98 15.82 7.78
C GLY A 50 4.86 16.19 6.31
N ILE A 51 5.98 16.26 5.60
CA ILE A 51 5.99 16.56 4.14
C ILE A 51 5.15 15.54 3.35
N ILE A 52 5.30 14.26 3.66
CA ILE A 52 4.52 13.20 2.98
C ILE A 52 3.04 13.34 3.32
N ALA A 53 2.70 13.57 4.59
CA ALA A 53 1.32 13.77 5.04
C ALA A 53 0.66 14.94 4.30
N ASP A 54 1.34 16.08 4.20
CA ASP A 54 0.85 17.26 3.50
C ASP A 54 0.60 16.98 2.00
N ILE A 55 1.49 16.21 1.33
CA ILE A 55 1.36 15.88 -0.10
C ILE A 55 0.11 15.04 -0.39
N ILE A 56 -0.23 14.10 0.51
CA ILE A 56 -1.35 13.17 0.32
C ILE A 56 -2.60 13.58 1.11
N ASN A 57 -2.61 14.76 1.70
CA ASN A 57 -3.70 15.30 2.53
C ASN A 57 -4.11 14.33 3.67
N ALA A 58 -3.12 13.86 4.42
CA ALA A 58 -3.28 12.96 5.56
C ALA A 58 -2.72 13.58 6.84
N ASP A 59 -3.08 13.03 8.00
CA ASP A 59 -2.44 13.37 9.27
C ASP A 59 -1.07 12.67 9.40
N ARG A 60 -0.13 13.32 10.10
CA ARG A 60 1.21 12.74 10.37
C ARG A 60 1.14 11.36 11.03
N ASN A 61 0.15 11.14 11.87
CA ASN A 61 -0.06 9.87 12.57
C ASN A 61 -0.54 8.75 11.65
N GLU A 62 -0.92 9.05 10.42
CA GLU A 62 -1.36 8.08 9.40
C GLU A 62 -0.20 7.64 8.49
N ILE A 63 0.98 8.26 8.61
CA ILE A 63 2.15 7.93 7.80
C ILE A 63 3.06 6.97 8.56
N PHE A 64 3.33 5.83 7.97
CA PHE A 64 4.22 4.81 8.51
C PHE A 64 5.31 4.47 7.49
N PHE A 65 6.56 4.59 7.90
CA PHE A 65 7.69 4.17 7.08
C PHE A 65 7.90 2.66 7.19
N THR A 66 8.01 1.99 6.07
CA THR A 66 8.29 0.56 5.95
C THR A 66 9.57 0.34 5.16
N SER A 67 10.10 -0.88 5.19
CA SER A 67 11.31 -1.24 4.43
C SER A 67 11.08 -1.28 2.91
N GLY A 68 9.82 -1.31 2.48
CA GLY A 68 9.43 -1.33 1.07
C GLY A 68 7.97 -1.73 0.86
N GLY A 69 7.51 -1.76 -0.40
CA GLY A 69 6.13 -2.07 -0.77
C GLY A 69 5.66 -3.42 -0.22
N THR A 70 6.49 -4.44 -0.26
CA THR A 70 6.14 -5.78 0.26
C THR A 70 5.76 -5.75 1.73
N GLU A 71 6.46 -5.01 2.57
CA GLU A 71 6.10 -4.86 3.99
C GLU A 71 4.79 -4.07 4.12
N GLY A 72 4.65 -2.96 3.40
CA GLY A 72 3.44 -2.13 3.40
C GLY A 72 2.21 -2.93 2.99
N ASP A 73 2.27 -3.66 1.88
CA ASP A 73 1.19 -4.50 1.36
C ASP A 73 0.82 -5.61 2.35
N ASN A 74 1.83 -6.30 2.92
CA ASN A 74 1.60 -7.31 3.95
C ASN A 74 0.91 -6.72 5.18
N TRP A 75 1.33 -5.54 5.60
CA TRP A 75 0.71 -4.87 6.73
C TRP A 75 -0.74 -4.50 6.43
N ALA A 76 -1.01 -3.86 5.29
CA ALA A 76 -2.36 -3.48 4.88
C ALA A 76 -3.30 -4.69 4.79
N VAL A 77 -2.86 -5.78 4.15
CA VAL A 77 -3.68 -6.98 3.96
C VAL A 77 -3.88 -7.76 5.26
N LYS A 78 -2.84 -7.89 6.11
CA LYS A 78 -2.86 -8.76 7.28
C LYS A 78 -3.33 -8.09 8.57
N ALA A 79 -3.09 -6.78 8.76
CA ALA A 79 -3.32 -6.13 10.04
C ALA A 79 -4.78 -6.23 10.52
N GLU A 80 -5.73 -5.91 9.65
CA GLU A 80 -7.15 -6.04 9.98
C GLU A 80 -7.62 -7.50 9.96
N SER A 81 -7.09 -8.29 9.00
CA SER A 81 -7.47 -9.70 8.84
C SER A 81 -7.15 -10.54 10.07
N LEU A 82 -6.00 -10.33 10.72
CA LEU A 82 -5.57 -11.08 11.89
C LEU A 82 -6.39 -10.76 13.16
N LYS A 83 -7.09 -9.63 13.20
CA LYS A 83 -8.03 -9.29 14.28
C LYS A 83 -9.36 -10.05 14.13
N ARG A 84 -9.67 -10.50 12.91
CA ARG A 84 -10.89 -11.21 12.57
C ARG A 84 -10.66 -12.72 12.65
N LYS A 85 -11.66 -13.46 13.10
CA LYS A 85 -11.62 -14.92 13.11
C LYS A 85 -12.09 -15.53 11.79
N GLN A 86 -12.84 -14.76 11.02
CA GLN A 86 -13.43 -15.11 9.74
C GLN A 86 -13.78 -13.83 8.97
N GLY A 87 -14.02 -13.94 7.69
CA GLY A 87 -14.43 -12.85 6.82
C GLY A 87 -13.97 -13.08 5.40
N HIS A 88 -14.18 -12.08 4.55
CA HIS A 88 -13.91 -12.17 3.13
C HIS A 88 -13.08 -10.99 2.65
N ILE A 89 -12.10 -11.27 1.78
CA ILE A 89 -11.34 -10.28 1.06
C ILE A 89 -11.42 -10.55 -0.45
N ILE A 90 -11.41 -9.48 -1.23
CA ILE A 90 -11.35 -9.54 -2.69
C ILE A 90 -10.05 -8.88 -3.12
N ILE A 91 -9.29 -9.53 -3.98
CA ILE A 91 -8.09 -8.96 -4.60
C ILE A 91 -8.21 -9.06 -6.12
N SER A 92 -7.66 -8.12 -6.86
CA SER A 92 -7.65 -8.25 -8.32
C SER A 92 -6.78 -9.43 -8.74
N SER A 93 -7.10 -10.06 -9.87
CA SER A 93 -6.33 -11.22 -10.38
C SER A 93 -4.96 -10.83 -10.93
N ILE A 94 -4.66 -9.54 -11.02
CA ILE A 94 -3.37 -9.00 -11.50
C ILE A 94 -2.60 -8.24 -10.42
N GLU A 95 -2.90 -8.49 -9.14
CA GLU A 95 -2.17 -7.88 -8.04
C GLU A 95 -0.69 -8.32 -8.02
N HIS A 96 0.14 -7.46 -7.44
CA HIS A 96 1.53 -7.82 -7.15
C HIS A 96 1.59 -9.02 -6.18
N HIS A 97 2.62 -9.86 -6.32
CA HIS A 97 2.81 -11.05 -5.48
C HIS A 97 2.79 -10.74 -3.96
N ALA A 98 3.26 -9.57 -3.54
CA ALA A 98 3.20 -9.15 -2.13
C ALA A 98 1.78 -9.14 -1.58
N VAL A 99 0.79 -8.72 -2.37
CA VAL A 99 -0.65 -8.75 -2.02
C VAL A 99 -1.20 -10.16 -2.15
N THR A 100 -0.98 -10.81 -3.29
CA THR A 100 -1.51 -12.16 -3.60
C THR A 100 -1.08 -13.20 -2.58
N GLU A 101 0.22 -13.29 -2.28
CA GLU A 101 0.73 -14.26 -1.31
C GLU A 101 0.27 -13.96 0.11
N SER A 102 0.18 -12.68 0.48
CA SER A 102 -0.35 -12.27 1.78
C SER A 102 -1.82 -12.68 1.94
N ALA A 103 -2.63 -12.49 0.91
CA ALA A 103 -4.03 -12.88 0.89
C ALA A 103 -4.20 -14.39 0.95
N LEU A 104 -3.45 -15.14 0.13
CA LEU A 104 -3.50 -16.60 0.13
C LEU A 104 -3.08 -17.19 1.48
N TRP A 105 -2.09 -16.60 2.15
CA TRP A 105 -1.67 -17.01 3.48
C TRP A 105 -2.81 -16.90 4.51
N LEU A 106 -3.68 -15.87 4.39
CA LEU A 106 -4.80 -15.65 5.30
C LEU A 106 -5.89 -16.74 5.23
N LYS A 107 -5.95 -17.53 4.17
CA LYS A 107 -6.84 -18.71 4.10
C LYS A 107 -6.59 -19.69 5.24
N ASN A 108 -5.34 -19.80 5.70
CA ASN A 108 -4.99 -20.65 6.85
C ASN A 108 -5.56 -20.14 8.18
N TYR A 109 -6.07 -18.91 8.20
CA TYR A 109 -6.62 -18.23 9.38
C TYR A 109 -8.14 -18.00 9.28
N GLY A 110 -8.81 -18.69 8.36
CA GLY A 110 -10.27 -18.65 8.23
C GLY A 110 -10.79 -17.44 7.44
N ILE A 111 -9.93 -16.77 6.66
CA ILE A 111 -10.33 -15.68 5.76
C ILE A 111 -10.55 -16.24 4.36
N ASP A 112 -11.72 -16.01 3.80
CA ASP A 112 -12.00 -16.31 2.40
C ASP A 112 -11.34 -15.30 1.48
N VAL A 113 -10.78 -15.78 0.37
CA VAL A 113 -10.12 -14.93 -0.64
C VAL A 113 -10.72 -15.20 -2.00
N THR A 114 -11.27 -14.16 -2.61
CA THR A 114 -11.79 -14.19 -3.98
C THR A 114 -10.95 -13.31 -4.88
N PHE A 115 -10.71 -13.77 -6.11
CA PHE A 115 -9.99 -13.03 -7.12
C PHE A 115 -10.98 -12.34 -8.06
N ALA A 116 -10.96 -11.01 -8.10
CA ALA A 116 -11.73 -10.24 -9.05
C ALA A 116 -11.10 -10.39 -10.45
N PRO A 117 -11.87 -10.89 -11.45
CA PRO A 117 -11.34 -11.11 -12.78
C PRO A 117 -11.12 -9.80 -13.53
N VAL A 118 -10.18 -9.85 -14.47
CA VAL A 118 -9.90 -8.77 -15.41
C VAL A 118 -10.33 -9.16 -16.83
N ASP A 119 -10.43 -8.17 -17.70
CA ASP A 119 -10.62 -8.38 -19.13
C ASP A 119 -9.29 -8.67 -19.87
N GLU A 120 -9.32 -8.71 -21.19
CA GLU A 120 -8.15 -8.97 -22.04
C GLU A 120 -7.10 -7.83 -21.98
N GLN A 121 -7.50 -6.65 -21.55
CA GLN A 121 -6.63 -5.49 -21.35
C GLN A 121 -6.09 -5.42 -19.91
N GLY A 122 -6.49 -6.36 -19.05
CA GLY A 122 -6.12 -6.38 -17.64
C GLY A 122 -6.93 -5.41 -16.76
N ILE A 123 -8.08 -4.92 -17.24
CA ILE A 123 -8.97 -4.02 -16.46
C ILE A 123 -9.94 -4.87 -15.64
N VAL A 124 -10.11 -4.53 -14.35
CA VAL A 124 -11.04 -5.24 -13.47
C VAL A 124 -12.49 -5.15 -13.98
N LYS A 125 -13.18 -6.30 -14.00
CA LYS A 125 -14.58 -6.37 -14.43
C LYS A 125 -15.51 -5.90 -13.31
N LEU A 126 -15.90 -4.62 -13.34
CA LEU A 126 -16.64 -3.95 -12.27
C LEU A 126 -17.95 -4.67 -11.90
N GLU A 127 -18.76 -5.09 -12.88
CA GLU A 127 -20.00 -5.82 -12.62
C GLU A 127 -19.79 -7.17 -11.90
N GLN A 128 -18.64 -7.80 -12.13
CA GLN A 128 -18.30 -9.05 -11.45
C GLN A 128 -17.76 -8.77 -10.05
N LEU A 129 -16.94 -7.73 -9.89
CA LEU A 129 -16.46 -7.27 -8.59
C LEU A 129 -17.65 -6.96 -7.68
N GLU A 130 -18.64 -6.20 -8.16
CA GLU A 130 -19.84 -5.86 -7.40
C GLU A 130 -20.59 -7.11 -6.89
N LYS A 131 -20.79 -8.10 -7.76
CA LYS A 131 -21.45 -9.37 -7.40
C LYS A 131 -20.65 -10.23 -6.41
N MET A 132 -19.35 -10.01 -6.29
CA MET A 132 -18.47 -10.73 -5.35
C MET A 132 -18.49 -10.14 -3.94
N ILE A 133 -18.93 -8.89 -3.77
CA ILE A 133 -19.01 -8.25 -2.46
C ILE A 133 -20.10 -8.92 -1.63
N ARG A 134 -19.75 -9.33 -0.42
CA ARG A 134 -20.62 -9.97 0.57
C ARG A 134 -20.69 -9.13 1.83
N ASN A 135 -21.64 -9.41 2.70
CA ASN A 135 -21.80 -8.70 3.98
C ASN A 135 -20.56 -8.85 4.90
N ASP A 136 -19.78 -9.91 4.73
CA ASP A 136 -18.55 -10.17 5.48
C ASP A 136 -17.29 -9.76 4.72
N THR A 137 -17.41 -9.13 3.54
CA THR A 137 -16.27 -8.54 2.82
C THR A 137 -15.79 -7.30 3.56
N PHE A 138 -14.53 -7.31 3.99
CA PHE A 138 -13.95 -6.19 4.75
C PHE A 138 -12.76 -5.55 4.06
N LEU A 139 -12.26 -6.14 2.98
CA LEU A 139 -11.13 -5.59 2.21
C LEU A 139 -11.33 -5.90 0.73
N VAL A 140 -11.15 -4.88 -0.10
CA VAL A 140 -11.00 -4.99 -1.55
C VAL A 140 -9.65 -4.37 -1.92
N SER A 141 -8.79 -5.13 -2.61
CA SER A 141 -7.49 -4.66 -3.08
C SER A 141 -7.44 -4.67 -4.59
N VAL A 142 -7.21 -3.50 -5.17
CA VAL A 142 -7.03 -3.30 -6.62
C VAL A 142 -5.88 -2.33 -6.83
N MET A 143 -4.81 -2.77 -7.47
CA MET A 143 -3.67 -1.92 -7.79
C MET A 143 -4.08 -0.80 -8.74
N LEU A 144 -3.59 0.42 -8.55
CA LEU A 144 -3.90 1.54 -9.44
C LEU A 144 -3.35 1.32 -10.86
N ALA A 145 -2.12 0.87 -10.96
CA ALA A 145 -1.45 0.60 -12.23
C ALA A 145 -0.62 -0.66 -12.14
N ASN A 146 -0.78 -1.56 -13.10
CA ASN A 146 0.00 -2.79 -13.12
C ASN A 146 1.43 -2.50 -13.61
N ASN A 147 2.41 -2.95 -12.83
CA ASN A 147 3.83 -2.71 -13.09
C ASN A 147 4.41 -3.50 -14.27
N GLU A 148 3.72 -4.55 -14.72
CA GLU A 148 4.19 -5.39 -15.84
C GLU A 148 3.55 -5.00 -17.17
N ILE A 149 2.22 -4.81 -17.20
CA ILE A 149 1.48 -4.53 -18.43
C ILE A 149 1.07 -3.06 -18.58
N GLY A 150 1.25 -2.24 -17.54
CA GLY A 150 0.97 -0.79 -17.58
C GLY A 150 -0.52 -0.41 -17.54
N THR A 151 -1.42 -1.37 -17.37
CA THR A 151 -2.86 -1.11 -17.30
C THR A 151 -3.21 -0.28 -16.06
N ILE A 152 -3.97 0.81 -16.27
CA ILE A 152 -4.50 1.66 -15.20
C ILE A 152 -5.92 1.23 -14.87
N GLN A 153 -6.20 1.00 -13.59
CA GLN A 153 -7.50 0.53 -13.12
C GLN A 153 -8.48 1.69 -12.89
N PRO A 154 -9.78 1.47 -13.08
CA PRO A 154 -10.83 2.47 -12.82
C PRO A 154 -11.14 2.57 -11.32
N ILE A 155 -10.17 3.08 -10.53
CA ILE A 155 -10.23 3.06 -9.06
C ILE A 155 -11.42 3.86 -8.52
N GLU A 156 -11.80 4.98 -9.16
CA GLU A 156 -12.99 5.75 -8.76
C GLU A 156 -14.25 4.88 -8.78
N ASN A 157 -14.48 4.12 -9.86
CA ASN A 157 -15.62 3.20 -9.94
C ASN A 157 -15.53 2.05 -8.94
N VAL A 158 -14.33 1.52 -8.70
CA VAL A 158 -14.12 0.51 -7.64
C VAL A 158 -14.50 1.07 -6.27
N CYS A 159 -14.08 2.29 -5.96
CA CYS A 159 -14.43 2.96 -4.71
C CYS A 159 -15.94 3.19 -4.59
N GLU A 160 -16.62 3.67 -5.65
CA GLU A 160 -18.07 3.84 -5.67
C GLU A 160 -18.79 2.53 -5.33
N ILE A 161 -18.43 1.43 -5.98
CA ILE A 161 -18.98 0.10 -5.69
C ILE A 161 -18.75 -0.28 -4.22
N CYS A 162 -17.53 -0.13 -3.70
CA CYS A 162 -17.22 -0.50 -2.33
C CYS A 162 -17.99 0.37 -1.31
N LEU A 163 -18.16 1.67 -1.56
CA LEU A 163 -18.88 2.58 -0.66
C LEU A 163 -20.38 2.31 -0.59
N LEU A 164 -21.00 1.74 -1.65
CA LEU A 164 -22.40 1.32 -1.61
C LEU A 164 -22.68 0.23 -0.56
N TYR A 165 -21.67 -0.56 -0.18
CA TYR A 165 -21.79 -1.71 0.73
C TYR A 165 -21.12 -1.50 2.09
N THR A 166 -20.46 -0.36 2.31
CA THR A 166 -19.82 -0.01 3.57
C THR A 166 -20.54 1.13 4.26
N SER A 167 -20.55 1.15 5.59
CA SER A 167 -20.98 2.34 6.32
C SER A 167 -20.09 3.52 5.93
N PRO A 168 -20.64 4.75 5.83
CA PRO A 168 -19.84 5.93 5.52
C PRO A 168 -18.64 6.02 6.46
N SER A 169 -17.49 6.38 5.88
CA SER A 169 -16.27 6.61 6.64
C SER A 169 -16.51 7.73 7.66
N PRO A 170 -15.96 7.63 8.87
CA PRO A 170 -16.03 8.74 9.83
C PRO A 170 -15.40 10.06 9.34
N ARG A 171 -14.84 10.06 8.14
CA ARG A 171 -14.21 11.23 7.50
C ARG A 171 -15.10 11.98 6.51
N ASP A 172 -16.33 11.52 6.27
CA ASP A 172 -17.31 12.20 5.43
C ASP A 172 -18.16 13.19 6.23
#